data_446f8d16516ffdad528be6dd9ef41a10
#
_entry.id   446f8d16516ffdad528be6dd9ef41a10
#
_cell.length_a   1.000
_cell.length_b   1.000
_cell.length_c   1.000
_cell.angle_alpha   90.00
_cell.angle_beta   90.00
_cell.angle_gamma   90.00
#
_symmetry.space_group_name_H-M   'P 1'
#
loop_
_entity.id
_entity.type
_entity.pdbx_description
1 polymer ?
#
loop_
_entity_poly.entity_id
_entity_poly.type
_entity_poly.pdbx_seq_one_letter_code
_entity_poly.pdbx_strand_id
1 'polypeptide(L)'
;MDEAYLVGSIRAMHRSLFLSASLFLVGFSLPAQEVTTPEPPAKPETAKAEETKTEEQKDAPKEEKKDEKADKKTQTKHSITIAGRKIDFTATAGTLALKDAEGKTTADIFYIAYTKKGEANAAARPLTFSFNGGPGSSSVWMHLGLLGPKRVKLRNDGFAVPPPYELVDNEHCILDETDLVFIDPVGTGYSRAAKPEEAKNFYGLNEDAKSVGEFIRLYVTKHSRWPSPKFLIGESYGTTRAAALSGELLRSHRMNLNGIMLVSTVLNFQTLWGGSGNDLPHVLYLPSFTAAAWYHQKLPADLQKKPLPEVLAE
;
A
#
# COMPACT_ATOMS: atom_id res chain seq x y z
N MET A 1 15.63 -27.47 14.85
CA MET A 1 15.32 -26.03 15.04
C MET A 1 14.30 -26.00 16.16
N ASP A 2 14.71 -25.47 17.30
CA ASP A 2 14.00 -25.61 18.57
C ASP A 2 12.65 -24.84 18.56
N GLU A 3 11.57 -25.55 18.95
CA GLU A 3 10.22 -24.96 19.15
C GLU A 3 10.23 -23.78 20.14
N ALA A 4 11.20 -23.71 21.04
CA ALA A 4 11.37 -22.62 21.99
C ALA A 4 11.70 -21.26 21.34
N TYR A 5 12.35 -21.26 20.16
CA TYR A 5 12.71 -20.03 19.43
C TYR A 5 11.51 -19.40 18.72
N LEU A 6 10.61 -20.25 18.22
CA LEU A 6 9.38 -19.79 17.53
C LEU A 6 8.38 -19.15 18.50
N VAL A 7 8.23 -19.73 19.70
CA VAL A 7 7.33 -19.23 20.75
C VAL A 7 7.84 -17.91 21.36
N GLY A 8 9.16 -17.73 21.47
CA GLY A 8 9.77 -16.49 21.97
C GLY A 8 9.56 -15.30 21.03
N SER A 9 9.72 -15.50 19.73
CA SER A 9 9.51 -14.46 18.69
C SER A 9 8.05 -14.04 18.56
N ILE A 10 7.11 -14.98 18.69
CA ILE A 10 5.67 -14.68 18.64
C ILE A 10 5.24 -13.88 19.88
N ARG A 11 5.80 -14.16 21.07
CA ARG A 11 5.50 -13.39 22.29
C ARG A 11 6.03 -11.96 22.26
N ALA A 12 7.18 -11.72 21.64
CA ALA A 12 7.73 -10.37 21.46
C ALA A 12 6.90 -9.55 20.47
N MET A 13 6.45 -10.16 19.37
CA MET A 13 5.56 -9.53 18.38
C MET A 13 4.18 -9.18 18.96
N HIS A 14 3.61 -10.04 19.85
CA HIS A 14 2.32 -9.77 20.47
C HIS A 14 2.32 -8.53 21.38
N ARG A 15 3.42 -8.20 22.02
CA ARG A 15 3.49 -7.02 22.90
C ARG A 15 3.53 -5.68 22.12
N SER A 16 4.08 -5.66 20.91
CA SER A 16 4.17 -4.43 20.11
C SER A 16 2.96 -4.20 19.19
N LEU A 17 2.28 -5.26 18.73
CA LEU A 17 1.14 -5.11 17.81
C LEU A 17 -0.16 -4.68 18.49
N PHE A 18 -0.36 -5.01 19.77
CA PHE A 18 -1.61 -4.67 20.46
C PHE A 18 -1.78 -3.20 20.78
N LEU A 19 -0.70 -2.41 20.82
CA LEU A 19 -0.79 -0.97 21.14
C LEU A 19 -1.11 -0.08 19.94
N SER A 20 -0.91 -0.56 18.72
CA SER A 20 -1.06 0.28 17.50
C SER A 20 -2.45 0.22 16.86
N ALA A 21 -3.27 -0.78 17.16
CA ALA A 21 -4.56 -0.99 16.49
C ALA A 21 -5.73 -0.18 17.09
N SER A 22 -5.56 0.41 18.27
CA SER A 22 -6.66 1.03 19.04
C SER A 22 -6.90 2.51 18.74
N LEU A 23 -6.20 3.15 17.79
CA LEU A 23 -6.23 4.62 17.69
C LEU A 23 -7.01 5.18 16.48
N PHE A 24 -7.82 4.40 15.78
CA PHE A 24 -8.52 4.90 14.58
C PHE A 24 -10.06 4.74 14.61
N LEU A 25 -10.68 4.87 15.77
CA LEU A 25 -12.14 4.92 15.88
C LEU A 25 -12.62 6.08 16.76
N VAL A 26 -12.22 7.30 16.41
CA VAL A 26 -12.96 8.51 16.86
C VAL A 26 -13.58 9.13 15.62
N GLY A 27 -14.82 8.83 15.39
CA GLY A 27 -15.64 9.50 14.39
C GLY A 27 -15.84 10.97 14.79
N PHE A 28 -15.25 11.90 14.03
CA PHE A 28 -15.63 13.31 14.06
C PHE A 28 -16.84 13.49 13.14
N SER A 29 -18.03 13.60 13.74
CA SER A 29 -19.18 14.20 13.07
C SER A 29 -19.04 15.71 13.18
N LEU A 30 -18.62 16.36 12.11
CA LEU A 30 -18.75 17.81 11.96
C LEU A 30 -20.04 18.13 11.21
N PRO A 31 -20.81 19.15 11.64
CA PRO A 31 -22.01 19.57 10.91
C PRO A 31 -21.61 20.18 9.56
N ALA A 32 -22.39 19.86 8.54
CA ALA A 32 -22.24 20.42 7.21
C ALA A 32 -22.47 21.95 7.26
N GLN A 33 -21.43 22.71 6.92
CA GLN A 33 -21.58 24.11 6.54
C GLN A 33 -21.75 24.17 5.02
N GLU A 34 -22.86 24.78 4.60
CA GLU A 34 -23.09 25.17 3.20
C GLU A 34 -22.01 26.15 2.75
N VAL A 35 -21.20 25.71 1.78
CA VAL A 35 -20.25 26.59 1.09
C VAL A 35 -20.93 27.09 -0.17
N THR A 36 -21.30 28.37 -0.16
CA THR A 36 -21.73 29.11 -1.34
C THR A 36 -20.52 29.32 -2.27
N THR A 37 -20.63 28.82 -3.49
CA THR A 37 -19.67 29.03 -4.58
C THR A 37 -19.78 30.45 -5.13
N PRO A 38 -18.67 31.17 -5.34
CA PRO A 38 -18.67 32.40 -6.14
C PRO A 38 -18.65 32.08 -7.64
N GLU A 39 -19.44 32.85 -8.36
CA GLU A 39 -19.59 32.87 -9.83
C GLU A 39 -18.29 33.34 -10.52
N PRO A 40 -17.92 32.78 -11.68
CA PRO A 40 -16.71 33.20 -12.41
C PRO A 40 -16.93 34.48 -13.21
N PRO A 41 -15.91 35.35 -13.34
CA PRO A 41 -16.02 36.60 -14.10
C PRO A 41 -16.00 36.39 -15.61
N ALA A 42 -16.74 37.24 -16.29
CA ALA A 42 -16.99 37.27 -17.71
C ALA A 42 -15.74 37.52 -18.59
N LYS A 43 -15.76 36.94 -19.81
CA LYS A 43 -14.80 37.15 -20.89
C LYS A 43 -14.88 38.57 -21.47
N PRO A 44 -13.79 39.13 -21.95
CA PRO A 44 -13.81 40.22 -22.90
C PRO A 44 -13.78 39.71 -24.36
N GLU A 45 -14.58 40.38 -25.19
CA GLU A 45 -14.74 40.20 -26.63
C GLU A 45 -13.58 40.76 -27.46
N THR A 46 -13.29 40.03 -28.49
CA THR A 46 -12.92 40.36 -29.89
C THR A 46 -12.04 41.56 -30.27
N ALA A 47 -11.02 41.27 -31.10
CA ALA A 47 -10.65 42.07 -32.24
C ALA A 47 -10.20 41.17 -33.41
N LYS A 48 -10.85 41.38 -34.61
CA LYS A 48 -10.53 40.83 -35.92
C LYS A 48 -9.35 41.58 -36.55
N ALA A 49 -8.52 40.90 -37.31
CA ALA A 49 -7.86 41.32 -38.56
C ALA A 49 -7.24 40.07 -39.20
N GLU A 50 -7.70 39.72 -40.25
CA GLU A 50 -7.51 39.92 -41.73
C GLU A 50 -6.32 39.12 -42.30
N GLU A 51 -6.65 38.46 -43.37
CA GLU A 51 -5.97 37.49 -44.24
C GLU A 51 -4.63 37.90 -44.80
N THR A 52 -3.73 36.91 -45.02
CA THR A 52 -2.98 36.84 -46.27
C THR A 52 -2.66 35.35 -46.60
N LYS A 53 -3.04 34.95 -47.80
CA LYS A 53 -2.70 33.68 -48.46
C LYS A 53 -1.23 33.66 -48.87
N THR A 54 -0.57 32.51 -48.81
CA THR A 54 0.24 32.00 -49.93
C THR A 54 0.68 30.55 -49.70
N GLU A 55 0.26 29.68 -50.59
CA GLU A 55 0.88 28.56 -51.31
C GLU A 55 1.58 27.40 -50.61
N GLU A 56 1.01 26.27 -50.90
CA GLU A 56 1.51 24.89 -51.19
C GLU A 56 2.99 24.57 -50.88
N GLN A 57 3.20 23.58 -50.01
CA GLN A 57 4.20 22.53 -50.25
C GLN A 57 3.81 21.18 -49.63
N LYS A 58 3.84 20.21 -50.54
CA LYS A 58 3.68 18.77 -50.55
C LYS A 58 3.84 17.99 -49.24
N ASP A 59 2.93 17.04 -49.12
CA ASP A 59 2.95 15.83 -48.30
C ASP A 59 4.30 15.13 -48.23
N ALA A 60 4.77 14.96 -47.02
CA ALA A 60 5.59 13.82 -46.57
C ALA A 60 4.87 13.18 -45.41
N PRO A 61 4.81 11.84 -45.28
CA PRO A 61 4.12 11.19 -44.20
C PRO A 61 4.83 11.56 -42.87
N LYS A 62 4.13 12.24 -41.99
CA LYS A 62 4.55 12.36 -40.60
C LYS A 62 4.56 10.96 -39.98
N GLU A 63 5.71 10.37 -39.79
CA GLU A 63 5.88 9.30 -38.85
C GLU A 63 5.33 9.77 -37.49
N GLU A 64 4.23 9.15 -37.07
CA GLU A 64 3.74 9.27 -35.72
C GLU A 64 4.88 8.80 -34.80
N LYS A 65 5.55 9.76 -34.15
CA LYS A 65 6.42 9.46 -33.03
C LYS A 65 5.58 8.74 -31.99
N LYS A 66 5.72 7.41 -31.92
CA LYS A 66 5.26 6.63 -30.78
C LYS A 66 5.81 7.33 -29.54
N ASP A 67 4.93 7.91 -28.73
CA ASP A 67 5.24 8.42 -27.40
C ASP A 67 5.65 7.22 -26.51
N GLU A 68 6.88 6.75 -26.66
CA GLU A 68 7.53 5.94 -25.64
C GLU A 68 7.85 6.85 -24.46
N LYS A 69 6.85 7.06 -23.61
CA LYS A 69 7.10 7.55 -22.26
C LYS A 69 7.95 6.50 -21.56
N ALA A 70 9.25 6.67 -21.64
CA ALA A 70 10.20 5.79 -20.94
C ALA A 70 9.85 5.78 -19.45
N ASP A 71 9.81 4.58 -18.84
CA ASP A 71 9.62 4.41 -17.40
C ASP A 71 10.59 5.31 -16.64
N LYS A 72 10.07 6.26 -15.91
CA LYS A 72 10.87 7.18 -15.12
C LYS A 72 11.30 6.48 -13.84
N LYS A 73 12.60 6.44 -13.56
CA LYS A 73 13.14 5.90 -12.31
C LYS A 73 14.34 6.69 -11.81
N THR A 74 14.43 6.80 -10.50
CA THR A 74 15.59 7.32 -9.77
C THR A 74 16.10 6.24 -8.84
N GLN A 75 17.41 6.08 -8.74
CA GLN A 75 18.04 5.07 -7.90
C GLN A 75 19.11 5.70 -7.01
N THR A 76 19.12 5.29 -5.75
CA THR A 76 20.12 5.68 -4.75
C THR A 76 20.66 4.45 -4.03
N LYS A 77 21.88 4.56 -3.49
CA LYS A 77 22.57 3.46 -2.78
C LYS A 77 22.59 3.78 -1.29
N HIS A 78 22.25 2.80 -0.48
CA HIS A 78 22.15 2.95 0.97
C HIS A 78 22.65 1.72 1.69
N SER A 79 22.79 1.82 3.01
CA SER A 79 23.00 0.69 3.90
C SER A 79 22.14 0.85 5.15
N ILE A 80 21.82 -0.29 5.77
CA ILE A 80 21.11 -0.38 7.05
C ILE A 80 21.72 -1.52 7.87
N THR A 81 21.59 -1.45 9.19
CA THR A 81 21.97 -2.57 10.07
C THR A 81 20.71 -3.25 10.58
N ILE A 82 20.53 -4.54 10.27
CA ILE A 82 19.42 -5.38 10.72
C ILE A 82 20.02 -6.56 11.49
N ALA A 83 19.56 -6.78 12.71
CA ALA A 83 20.06 -7.85 13.58
C ALA A 83 21.60 -7.88 13.66
N GLY A 84 22.26 -6.72 13.75
CA GLY A 84 23.72 -6.58 13.82
C GLY A 84 24.46 -6.79 12.49
N ARG A 85 23.77 -7.08 11.38
CA ARG A 85 24.36 -7.27 10.05
C ARG A 85 24.15 -6.04 9.19
N LYS A 86 25.23 -5.51 8.61
CA LYS A 86 25.15 -4.42 7.62
C LYS A 86 24.62 -4.97 6.30
N ILE A 87 23.59 -4.32 5.76
CA ILE A 87 22.95 -4.67 4.49
C ILE A 87 23.04 -3.47 3.56
N ASP A 88 23.79 -3.64 2.47
CA ASP A 88 23.86 -2.65 1.40
C ASP A 88 22.71 -2.91 0.42
N PHE A 89 22.01 -1.85 0.00
CA PHE A 89 20.86 -1.96 -0.89
C PHE A 89 20.75 -0.79 -1.87
N THR A 90 19.94 -0.98 -2.89
CA THR A 90 19.51 0.07 -3.81
C THR A 90 18.06 0.40 -3.51
N ALA A 91 17.77 1.69 -3.30
CA ALA A 91 16.41 2.22 -3.30
C ALA A 91 16.09 2.72 -4.72
N THR A 92 14.93 2.34 -5.25
CA THR A 92 14.43 2.75 -6.56
C THR A 92 13.05 3.36 -6.37
N ALA A 93 12.87 4.62 -6.74
CA ALA A 93 11.56 5.24 -6.92
C ALA A 93 11.29 5.34 -8.43
N GLY A 94 10.12 4.89 -8.87
CA GLY A 94 9.83 4.87 -10.31
C GLY A 94 8.35 4.70 -10.62
N THR A 95 8.04 4.78 -11.92
CA THR A 95 6.72 4.47 -12.47
C THR A 95 6.84 3.39 -13.53
N LEU A 96 5.82 2.53 -13.60
CA LEU A 96 5.59 1.60 -14.71
C LEU A 96 4.28 1.96 -15.39
N ALA A 97 4.32 2.10 -16.71
CA ALA A 97 3.14 2.36 -17.51
C ALA A 97 2.36 1.05 -17.76
N LEU A 98 1.09 1.03 -17.39
CA LEU A 98 0.15 0.02 -17.84
C LEU A 98 -0.33 0.39 -19.24
N LYS A 99 -0.43 -0.59 -20.13
CA LYS A 99 -0.82 -0.39 -21.53
C LYS A 99 -2.00 -1.29 -21.90
N ASP A 100 -2.86 -0.81 -22.78
CA ASP A 100 -3.89 -1.62 -23.43
C ASP A 100 -3.30 -2.54 -24.53
N ALA A 101 -4.17 -3.28 -25.22
CA ALA A 101 -3.78 -4.19 -26.28
C ALA A 101 -3.17 -3.48 -27.49
N GLU A 102 -3.49 -2.22 -27.70
CA GLU A 102 -2.98 -1.35 -28.75
C GLU A 102 -1.64 -0.69 -28.37
N GLY A 103 -1.17 -0.92 -27.13
CA GLY A 103 0.09 -0.39 -26.61
C GLY A 103 -0.01 1.04 -26.08
N LYS A 104 -1.20 1.61 -25.97
CA LYS A 104 -1.44 2.93 -25.41
C LYS A 104 -1.42 2.86 -23.88
N THR A 105 -0.76 3.82 -23.26
CA THR A 105 -0.73 3.92 -21.80
C THR A 105 -2.12 4.23 -21.25
N THR A 106 -2.57 3.41 -20.28
CA THR A 106 -3.85 3.55 -19.57
C THR A 106 -3.66 4.09 -18.15
N ALA A 107 -2.53 3.80 -17.50
CA ALA A 107 -2.17 4.34 -16.21
C ALA A 107 -0.65 4.30 -15.99
N ASP A 108 -0.15 5.18 -15.13
CA ASP A 108 1.20 5.12 -14.56
C ASP A 108 1.11 4.68 -13.10
N ILE A 109 1.72 3.56 -12.75
CA ILE A 109 1.79 3.07 -11.37
C ILE A 109 3.15 3.41 -10.76
N PHE A 110 3.13 4.20 -9.71
CA PHE A 110 4.30 4.54 -8.91
C PHE A 110 4.62 3.42 -7.93
N TYR A 111 5.92 3.20 -7.71
CA TYR A 111 6.43 2.25 -6.75
C TYR A 111 7.74 2.71 -6.12
N ILE A 112 8.02 2.18 -4.93
CA ILE A 112 9.33 2.25 -4.29
C ILE A 112 9.82 0.82 -4.08
N ALA A 113 11.03 0.52 -4.56
CA ALA A 113 11.63 -0.79 -4.41
C ALA A 113 12.96 -0.71 -3.67
N TYR A 114 13.20 -1.69 -2.79
CA TYR A 114 14.45 -1.89 -2.08
C TYR A 114 15.02 -3.24 -2.46
N THR A 115 16.20 -3.23 -3.07
CA THR A 115 16.89 -4.43 -3.56
C THR A 115 18.22 -4.58 -2.85
N LYS A 116 18.41 -5.67 -2.11
CA LYS A 116 19.67 -6.00 -1.44
C LYS A 116 20.77 -6.22 -2.46
N LYS A 117 21.97 -5.77 -2.14
CA LYS A 117 23.16 -5.95 -2.98
C LYS A 117 23.98 -7.17 -2.56
N GLY A 118 24.83 -7.62 -3.49
CA GLY A 118 25.78 -8.71 -3.23
C GLY A 118 25.17 -10.10 -3.30
N GLU A 119 23.93 -10.24 -3.74
CA GLU A 119 23.29 -11.55 -3.95
C GLU A 119 23.79 -12.19 -5.23
N ALA A 120 24.47 -13.34 -5.11
CA ALA A 120 25.00 -14.09 -6.24
C ALA A 120 23.91 -14.56 -7.22
N ASN A 121 22.71 -14.84 -6.70
CA ASN A 121 21.53 -15.22 -7.47
C ASN A 121 20.31 -14.40 -7.05
N ALA A 122 20.22 -13.19 -7.58
CA ALA A 122 19.07 -12.31 -7.30
C ALA A 122 17.74 -12.94 -7.69
N ALA A 123 17.71 -13.83 -8.69
CA ALA A 123 16.48 -14.50 -9.11
C ALA A 123 15.98 -15.53 -8.09
N ALA A 124 16.84 -16.10 -7.25
CA ALA A 124 16.45 -17.01 -6.18
C ALA A 124 16.00 -16.28 -4.90
N ARG A 125 16.33 -14.98 -4.76
CA ARG A 125 15.97 -14.22 -3.60
C ARG A 125 14.46 -13.93 -3.56
N PRO A 126 13.77 -14.04 -2.41
CA PRO A 126 12.36 -13.68 -2.29
C PRO A 126 12.07 -12.24 -2.72
N LEU A 127 10.87 -12.01 -3.23
CA LEU A 127 10.36 -10.71 -3.66
C LEU A 127 8.98 -10.49 -3.05
N THR A 128 8.86 -9.45 -2.23
CA THR A 128 7.64 -9.12 -1.53
C THR A 128 7.04 -7.83 -2.05
N PHE A 129 5.81 -7.88 -2.51
CA PHE A 129 5.02 -6.72 -2.90
C PHE A 129 4.13 -6.31 -1.73
N SER A 130 4.13 -5.02 -1.41
CA SER A 130 3.37 -4.47 -0.28
C SER A 130 2.52 -3.29 -0.68
N PHE A 131 1.33 -3.19 -0.08
CA PHE A 131 0.39 -2.09 -0.30
C PHE A 131 -0.52 -1.90 0.91
N ASN A 132 -0.93 -0.65 1.13
CA ASN A 132 -2.00 -0.31 2.07
C ASN A 132 -3.39 -0.53 1.44
N GLY A 133 -4.41 -0.27 2.23
CA GLY A 133 -5.80 -0.42 1.88
C GLY A 133 -6.52 0.90 1.60
N GLY A 134 -7.51 1.18 2.38
CA GLY A 134 -8.48 2.24 2.21
C GLY A 134 -9.85 1.67 1.79
N PRO A 135 -10.16 1.47 0.48
CA PRO A 135 -9.36 1.78 -0.71
C PRO A 135 -9.05 3.27 -0.86
N GLY A 136 -7.92 3.58 -1.55
CA GLY A 136 -7.51 4.97 -1.82
C GLY A 136 -6.25 5.42 -1.07
N SER A 137 -5.65 4.58 -0.20
CA SER A 137 -4.39 4.88 0.45
C SER A 137 -3.20 4.49 -0.40
N SER A 138 -2.17 5.34 -0.43
CA SER A 138 -0.84 4.96 -0.92
C SER A 138 -0.17 4.00 0.06
N SER A 139 0.92 3.36 -0.37
CA SER A 139 1.65 2.38 0.45
C SER A 139 2.51 3.00 1.55
N VAL A 140 2.37 4.28 1.84
CA VAL A 140 3.22 5.05 2.76
C VAL A 140 3.23 4.48 4.18
N TRP A 141 2.11 3.96 4.67
CA TRP A 141 2.00 3.42 6.03
C TRP A 141 2.76 2.11 6.19
N MET A 142 2.61 1.19 5.23
CA MET A 142 3.41 -0.03 5.19
C MET A 142 4.88 0.27 4.94
N HIS A 143 5.18 1.26 4.10
CA HIS A 143 6.51 1.65 3.72
C HIS A 143 7.28 2.33 4.88
N LEU A 144 6.81 3.49 5.34
CA LEU A 144 7.51 4.31 6.34
C LEU A 144 7.03 4.06 7.77
N GLY A 145 6.02 3.22 7.95
CA GLY A 145 5.50 2.86 9.27
C GLY A 145 5.94 1.49 9.75
N LEU A 146 6.15 0.52 8.84
CA LEU A 146 6.33 -0.88 9.23
C LEU A 146 7.52 -1.58 8.55
N LEU A 147 7.55 -1.70 7.22
CA LEU A 147 8.43 -2.66 6.53
C LEU A 147 9.67 -2.03 5.88
N GLY A 148 9.63 -0.76 5.53
CA GLY A 148 10.73 -0.10 4.83
C GLY A 148 11.99 0.04 5.68
N PRO A 149 13.17 0.27 5.05
CA PRO A 149 14.44 0.41 5.78
C PRO A 149 14.53 1.70 6.60
N LYS A 150 13.63 2.65 6.39
CA LYS A 150 13.43 3.84 7.22
C LYS A 150 12.01 3.85 7.75
N ARG A 151 11.82 4.31 8.97
CA ARG A 151 10.51 4.49 9.59
C ARG A 151 10.38 5.86 10.26
N VAL A 152 9.16 6.34 10.36
CA VAL A 152 8.86 7.52 11.17
C VAL A 152 9.20 7.23 12.63
N LYS A 153 9.90 8.16 13.27
CA LYS A 153 10.20 8.08 14.70
C LYS A 153 8.93 8.31 15.51
N LEU A 154 8.58 7.33 16.31
CA LEU A 154 7.46 7.40 17.25
C LEU A 154 7.97 7.20 18.68
N ARG A 155 7.16 7.59 19.65
CA ARG A 155 7.35 7.27 21.07
C ARG A 155 7.04 5.79 21.30
N ASN A 156 7.48 5.23 22.44
CA ASN A 156 7.25 3.83 22.79
C ASN A 156 5.75 3.49 22.98
N ASP A 157 4.92 4.48 23.25
CA ASP A 157 3.46 4.38 23.34
C ASP A 157 2.75 4.51 21.96
N GLY A 158 3.52 4.63 20.87
CA GLY A 158 3.00 4.72 19.50
C GLY A 158 2.57 6.12 19.06
N PHE A 159 2.65 7.12 19.94
CA PHE A 159 2.32 8.50 19.57
C PHE A 159 3.48 9.21 18.86
N ALA A 160 3.12 10.25 18.11
CA ALA A 160 4.10 11.11 17.46
C ALA A 160 5.01 11.81 18.48
N VAL A 161 6.27 11.98 18.12
CA VAL A 161 7.19 12.87 18.84
C VAL A 161 6.86 14.32 18.50
N PRO A 162 7.24 15.30 19.36
CA PRO A 162 7.16 16.73 18.97
C PRO A 162 8.01 17.01 17.73
N PRO A 163 7.66 18.03 16.89
CA PRO A 163 8.49 18.47 15.79
C PRO A 163 9.90 18.93 16.27
N PRO A 164 10.94 18.81 15.41
CA PRO A 164 10.90 18.32 14.04
C PRO A 164 10.72 16.81 13.94
N TYR A 165 9.93 16.36 12.94
CA TYR A 165 9.74 14.92 12.70
C TYR A 165 10.95 14.33 11.99
N GLU A 166 11.29 13.08 12.34
CA GLU A 166 12.49 12.39 11.86
C GLU A 166 12.15 11.03 11.24
N LEU A 167 12.93 10.65 10.22
CA LEU A 167 13.02 9.28 9.75
C LEU A 167 14.26 8.63 10.39
N VAL A 168 14.06 7.49 11.01
CA VAL A 168 15.13 6.69 11.62
C VAL A 168 15.30 5.37 10.88
N ASP A 169 16.41 4.69 11.08
CA ASP A 169 16.60 3.33 10.59
C ASP A 169 15.56 2.41 11.23
N ASN A 170 15.04 1.50 10.42
CA ASN A 170 14.09 0.50 10.86
C ASN A 170 14.80 -0.83 11.10
N GLU A 171 15.17 -1.09 12.33
CA GLU A 171 15.82 -2.33 12.76
C GLU A 171 14.95 -3.58 12.57
N HIS A 172 13.64 -3.39 12.37
CA HIS A 172 12.65 -4.45 12.10
C HIS A 172 12.34 -4.61 10.61
N CYS A 173 13.07 -3.91 9.73
CA CYS A 173 12.94 -4.08 8.29
C CYS A 173 13.31 -5.51 7.89
N ILE A 174 12.52 -6.12 7.02
CA ILE A 174 12.73 -7.50 6.54
C ILE A 174 13.59 -7.57 5.26
N LEU A 175 14.36 -6.52 4.97
CA LEU A 175 15.22 -6.46 3.78
C LEU A 175 16.38 -7.46 3.82
N ASP A 176 16.68 -8.05 4.96
CA ASP A 176 17.63 -9.16 5.07
C ASP A 176 17.08 -10.46 4.45
N GLU A 177 15.78 -10.68 4.47
CA GLU A 177 15.12 -11.91 4.01
C GLU A 177 14.56 -11.78 2.57
N THR A 178 14.04 -10.61 2.19
CA THR A 178 13.33 -10.39 0.92
C THR A 178 13.64 -9.03 0.32
N ASP A 179 13.60 -8.90 -1.01
CA ASP A 179 13.48 -7.59 -1.64
C ASP A 179 12.05 -7.06 -1.47
N LEU A 180 11.90 -5.76 -1.32
CA LEU A 180 10.61 -5.10 -1.04
C LEU A 180 10.19 -4.21 -2.19
N VAL A 181 8.91 -4.26 -2.57
CA VAL A 181 8.30 -3.37 -3.55
C VAL A 181 7.00 -2.82 -2.99
N PHE A 182 6.97 -1.54 -2.69
CA PHE A 182 5.78 -0.81 -2.23
C PHE A 182 5.08 -0.22 -3.45
N ILE A 183 3.83 -0.61 -3.66
CA ILE A 183 3.03 -0.23 -4.83
C ILE A 183 1.98 0.78 -4.40
N ASP A 184 1.89 1.90 -5.10
CA ASP A 184 0.73 2.79 -5.00
C ASP A 184 -0.29 2.36 -6.06
N PRO A 185 -1.44 1.77 -5.70
CA PRO A 185 -2.50 1.47 -6.66
C PRO A 185 -2.98 2.71 -7.42
N VAL A 186 -3.57 2.53 -8.61
CA VAL A 186 -4.04 3.67 -9.43
C VAL A 186 -5.01 4.56 -8.64
N GLY A 187 -4.79 5.87 -8.69
CA GLY A 187 -5.56 6.87 -7.96
C GLY A 187 -5.03 7.13 -6.54
N THR A 188 -3.94 6.48 -6.12
CA THR A 188 -3.30 6.72 -4.82
C THR A 188 -1.88 7.24 -4.99
N GLY A 189 -1.33 7.88 -3.97
CA GLY A 189 0.04 8.39 -3.97
C GLY A 189 0.38 9.16 -5.26
N TYR A 190 1.36 8.67 -6.00
CA TYR A 190 1.78 9.25 -7.27
C TYR A 190 1.25 8.51 -8.50
N SER A 191 0.43 7.47 -8.32
CA SER A 191 -0.16 6.68 -9.40
C SER A 191 -1.40 7.35 -9.98
N ARG A 192 -1.48 7.45 -11.31
CA ARG A 192 -2.59 8.13 -12.00
C ARG A 192 -3.03 7.34 -13.24
N ALA A 193 -4.32 7.36 -13.49
CA ALA A 193 -4.83 7.01 -14.82
C ALA A 193 -4.29 8.00 -15.87
N ALA A 194 -4.04 7.54 -17.08
CA ALA A 194 -3.53 8.38 -18.17
C ALA A 194 -4.49 9.53 -18.49
N LYS A 195 -5.79 9.29 -18.32
CA LYS A 195 -6.84 10.29 -18.43
C LYS A 195 -7.67 10.31 -17.15
N PRO A 196 -7.88 11.48 -16.52
CA PRO A 196 -8.63 11.59 -15.26
C PRO A 196 -10.04 10.98 -15.32
N GLU A 197 -10.74 11.13 -16.44
CA GLU A 197 -12.10 10.62 -16.67
C GLU A 197 -12.13 9.08 -16.74
N GLU A 198 -11.02 8.44 -17.05
CA GLU A 198 -10.86 6.98 -17.11
C GLU A 198 -10.46 6.37 -15.77
N ALA A 199 -10.17 7.20 -14.73
CA ALA A 199 -9.73 6.72 -13.41
C ALA A 199 -10.69 5.71 -12.78
N LYS A 200 -12.01 5.87 -13.02
CA LYS A 200 -13.06 4.95 -12.54
C LYS A 200 -12.87 3.50 -13.04
N ASN A 201 -12.18 3.30 -14.17
CA ASN A 201 -11.91 1.98 -14.73
C ASN A 201 -10.89 1.15 -13.91
N PHE A 202 -10.29 1.75 -12.90
CA PHE A 202 -9.36 1.11 -11.96
C PHE A 202 -9.95 0.91 -10.56
N TYR A 203 -11.20 1.37 -10.35
CA TYR A 203 -11.89 1.26 -9.07
C TYR A 203 -12.78 0.02 -9.07
N GLY A 204 -12.95 -0.55 -7.90
CA GLY A 204 -13.58 -1.85 -7.75
C GLY A 204 -12.55 -2.96 -7.54
N LEU A 205 -12.95 -4.02 -6.86
CA LEU A 205 -12.04 -5.08 -6.42
C LEU A 205 -11.34 -5.79 -7.58
N ASN A 206 -12.08 -6.08 -8.66
CA ASN A 206 -11.53 -6.80 -9.80
C ASN A 206 -10.59 -5.93 -10.64
N GLU A 207 -10.95 -4.69 -10.87
CA GLU A 207 -10.19 -3.72 -11.66
C GLU A 207 -8.89 -3.34 -10.91
N ASP A 208 -8.98 -3.16 -9.60
CA ASP A 208 -7.84 -2.94 -8.71
C ASP A 208 -6.88 -4.15 -8.77
N ALA A 209 -7.40 -5.37 -8.56
CA ALA A 209 -6.60 -6.60 -8.63
C ALA A 209 -5.95 -6.79 -10.02
N LYS A 210 -6.65 -6.51 -11.11
CA LYS A 210 -6.11 -6.60 -12.47
C LYS A 210 -4.97 -5.60 -12.69
N SER A 211 -5.16 -4.33 -12.30
CA SER A 211 -4.16 -3.29 -12.52
C SER A 211 -2.88 -3.54 -11.70
N VAL A 212 -3.02 -3.94 -10.44
CA VAL A 212 -1.88 -4.30 -9.59
C VAL A 212 -1.23 -5.61 -10.06
N GLY A 213 -2.02 -6.58 -10.53
CA GLY A 213 -1.53 -7.84 -11.11
C GLY A 213 -0.68 -7.60 -12.37
N GLU A 214 -1.14 -6.73 -13.26
CA GLU A 214 -0.38 -6.35 -14.46
C GLU A 214 0.91 -5.61 -14.08
N PHE A 215 0.87 -4.71 -13.09
CA PHE A 215 2.09 -4.08 -12.57
C PHE A 215 3.09 -5.13 -12.08
N ILE A 216 2.66 -6.11 -11.29
CA ILE A 216 3.53 -7.17 -10.76
C ILE A 216 4.13 -7.99 -11.90
N ARG A 217 3.33 -8.36 -12.91
CA ARG A 217 3.80 -9.07 -14.11
C ARG A 217 4.89 -8.27 -14.84
N LEU A 218 4.64 -6.99 -15.09
CA LEU A 218 5.60 -6.09 -15.74
C LEU A 218 6.89 -5.96 -14.91
N TYR A 219 6.75 -5.78 -13.60
CA TYR A 219 7.89 -5.65 -12.68
C TYR A 219 8.78 -6.90 -12.69
N VAL A 220 8.19 -8.10 -12.50
CA VAL A 220 8.97 -9.34 -12.46
C VAL A 220 9.62 -9.65 -13.82
N THR A 221 8.96 -9.29 -14.94
CA THR A 221 9.51 -9.43 -16.29
C THR A 221 10.69 -8.48 -16.49
N LYS A 222 10.50 -7.21 -16.21
CA LYS A 222 11.52 -6.16 -16.37
C LYS A 222 12.78 -6.41 -15.55
N HIS A 223 12.62 -6.97 -14.36
CA HIS A 223 13.72 -7.23 -13.43
C HIS A 223 14.19 -8.68 -13.42
N SER A 224 13.72 -9.52 -14.36
CA SER A 224 14.08 -10.96 -14.48
C SER A 224 13.83 -11.74 -13.17
N ARG A 225 12.70 -11.45 -12.48
CA ARG A 225 12.36 -12.01 -11.17
C ARG A 225 11.27 -13.08 -11.22
N TRP A 226 11.01 -13.65 -12.41
CA TRP A 226 10.05 -14.78 -12.55
C TRP A 226 10.40 -15.98 -11.66
N PRO A 227 11.67 -16.41 -11.52
CA PRO A 227 12.04 -17.53 -10.65
C PRO A 227 11.95 -17.22 -9.14
N SER A 228 11.93 -15.94 -8.75
CA SER A 228 11.91 -15.54 -7.34
C SER A 228 10.66 -16.09 -6.63
N PRO A 229 10.78 -16.58 -5.38
CA PRO A 229 9.63 -16.75 -4.49
C PRO A 229 8.91 -15.41 -4.31
N LYS A 230 7.59 -15.40 -4.43
CA LYS A 230 6.77 -14.18 -4.43
C LYS A 230 5.80 -14.16 -3.28
N PHE A 231 5.73 -13.01 -2.60
CA PHE A 231 4.87 -12.78 -1.47
C PHE A 231 4.09 -11.47 -1.63
N LEU A 232 2.90 -11.41 -1.04
CA LEU A 232 2.13 -10.17 -0.89
C LEU A 232 1.98 -9.85 0.59
N ILE A 233 2.06 -8.56 0.91
CA ILE A 233 1.69 -8.03 2.24
C ILE A 233 0.67 -6.91 2.02
N GLY A 234 -0.57 -7.14 2.46
CA GLY A 234 -1.65 -6.15 2.42
C GLY A 234 -2.09 -5.74 3.82
N GLU A 235 -2.44 -4.47 3.97
CA GLU A 235 -3.01 -3.93 5.20
C GLU A 235 -4.42 -3.42 4.95
N SER A 236 -5.37 -3.70 5.90
CA SER A 236 -6.76 -3.26 5.84
C SER A 236 -7.46 -3.76 4.57
N TYR A 237 -8.08 -2.90 3.74
CA TYR A 237 -8.59 -3.27 2.41
C TYR A 237 -7.49 -3.91 1.52
N GLY A 238 -6.22 -3.62 1.76
CA GLY A 238 -5.10 -4.31 1.09
C GLY A 238 -5.09 -5.82 1.32
N THR A 239 -5.73 -6.33 2.38
CA THR A 239 -5.90 -7.77 2.61
C THR A 239 -6.95 -8.36 1.68
N THR A 240 -8.05 -7.64 1.44
CA THR A 240 -9.06 -7.98 0.42
C THR A 240 -8.42 -7.98 -0.97
N ARG A 241 -7.62 -6.93 -1.28
CA ARG A 241 -6.82 -6.86 -2.52
C ARG A 241 -5.87 -8.06 -2.64
N ALA A 242 -5.10 -8.38 -1.60
CA ALA A 242 -4.13 -9.49 -1.64
C ALA A 242 -4.80 -10.84 -1.94
N ALA A 243 -5.97 -11.09 -1.35
CA ALA A 243 -6.75 -12.29 -1.60
C ALA A 243 -7.26 -12.35 -3.06
N ALA A 244 -7.86 -11.27 -3.57
CA ALA A 244 -8.33 -11.19 -4.96
C ALA A 244 -7.17 -11.27 -5.96
N LEU A 245 -6.08 -10.57 -5.68
CA LEU A 245 -4.88 -10.51 -6.51
C LEU A 245 -4.18 -11.87 -6.61
N SER A 246 -4.19 -12.68 -5.54
CA SER A 246 -3.62 -14.02 -5.59
C SER A 246 -4.31 -14.89 -6.64
N GLY A 247 -5.65 -14.81 -6.73
CA GLY A 247 -6.42 -15.46 -7.76
C GLY A 247 -6.18 -14.88 -9.16
N GLU A 248 -6.08 -13.56 -9.28
CA GLU A 248 -5.81 -12.87 -10.55
C GLU A 248 -4.43 -13.25 -11.11
N LEU A 249 -3.38 -13.20 -10.29
CA LEU A 249 -2.03 -13.57 -10.69
C LEU A 249 -1.95 -15.02 -11.19
N LEU A 250 -2.64 -15.94 -10.52
CA LEU A 250 -2.68 -17.33 -10.93
C LEU A 250 -3.44 -17.53 -12.26
N ARG A 251 -4.64 -16.96 -12.38
CA ARG A 251 -5.52 -17.18 -13.54
C ARG A 251 -5.01 -16.47 -14.78
N SER A 252 -4.68 -15.17 -14.66
CA SER A 252 -4.37 -14.32 -15.80
C SER A 252 -2.90 -14.32 -16.18
N HIS A 253 -2.00 -14.48 -15.19
CA HIS A 253 -0.56 -14.39 -15.43
C HIS A 253 0.21 -15.70 -15.18
N ARG A 254 -0.49 -16.79 -14.80
CA ARG A 254 0.12 -18.09 -14.45
C ARG A 254 1.24 -17.95 -13.39
N MET A 255 1.08 -16.96 -12.51
CA MET A 255 2.04 -16.63 -11.48
C MET A 255 1.55 -17.13 -10.12
N ASN A 256 2.30 -18.11 -9.56
CA ASN A 256 2.04 -18.62 -8.21
C ASN A 256 2.70 -17.70 -7.18
N LEU A 257 2.02 -17.53 -6.05
CA LEU A 257 2.56 -16.90 -4.86
C LEU A 257 3.02 -17.97 -3.86
N ASN A 258 4.07 -17.68 -3.12
CA ASN A 258 4.56 -18.52 -2.03
C ASN A 258 3.86 -18.21 -0.71
N GLY A 259 3.27 -17.04 -0.57
CA GLY A 259 2.47 -16.66 0.59
C GLY A 259 1.86 -15.28 0.48
N ILE A 260 0.84 -15.05 1.29
CA ILE A 260 0.23 -13.73 1.52
C ILE A 260 0.21 -13.44 3.02
N MET A 261 0.51 -12.22 3.40
CA MET A 261 0.43 -11.74 4.78
C MET A 261 -0.67 -10.68 4.87
N LEU A 262 -1.58 -10.89 5.79
CA LEU A 262 -2.78 -10.08 5.96
C LEU A 262 -2.68 -9.30 7.27
N VAL A 263 -2.44 -8.00 7.19
CA VAL A 263 -2.31 -7.10 8.34
C VAL A 263 -3.64 -6.37 8.54
N SER A 264 -4.22 -6.45 9.75
CA SER A 264 -5.55 -5.88 10.05
C SER A 264 -6.59 -6.37 9.04
N THR A 265 -6.79 -7.68 9.00
CA THR A 265 -7.50 -8.42 7.95
C THR A 265 -8.96 -8.00 7.77
N VAL A 266 -9.35 -7.74 6.53
CA VAL A 266 -10.71 -7.50 6.09
C VAL A 266 -11.01 -8.38 4.88
N LEU A 267 -11.67 -9.52 5.09
CA LEU A 267 -12.12 -10.43 4.04
C LEU A 267 -13.64 -10.55 3.96
N ASN A 268 -14.33 -10.15 5.03
CA ASN A 268 -15.78 -10.04 5.08
C ASN A 268 -16.18 -8.70 5.68
N PHE A 269 -16.73 -7.81 4.85
CA PHE A 269 -17.10 -6.46 5.27
C PHE A 269 -18.24 -6.43 6.30
N GLN A 270 -19.06 -7.48 6.40
CA GLN A 270 -20.08 -7.59 7.44
C GLN A 270 -19.49 -7.62 8.85
N THR A 271 -18.21 -7.99 9.00
CA THR A 271 -17.51 -8.01 10.29
C THR A 271 -16.99 -6.64 10.73
N LEU A 272 -17.05 -5.60 9.87
CA LEU A 272 -16.49 -4.28 10.17
C LEU A 272 -17.50 -3.32 10.81
N TRP A 273 -18.72 -3.30 10.29
CA TRP A 273 -19.69 -2.27 10.64
C TRP A 273 -20.95 -2.92 11.18
N GLY A 274 -21.25 -2.66 12.45
CA GLY A 274 -22.55 -2.97 13.04
C GLY A 274 -23.62 -2.02 12.52
N GLY A 275 -24.88 -2.47 12.54
CA GLY A 275 -26.04 -1.69 12.11
C GLY A 275 -27.31 -2.49 12.23
N SER A 276 -28.45 -1.92 11.80
CA SER A 276 -29.72 -2.62 11.83
C SER A 276 -29.66 -3.95 11.09
N GLY A 277 -29.86 -5.05 11.82
CA GLY A 277 -29.81 -6.41 11.27
C GLY A 277 -28.41 -7.01 11.13
N ASN A 278 -27.37 -6.36 11.63
CA ASN A 278 -26.02 -6.89 11.66
C ASN A 278 -25.34 -6.67 13.01
N ASP A 279 -25.49 -7.63 13.92
CA ASP A 279 -24.86 -7.63 15.25
C ASP A 279 -23.49 -8.35 15.26
N LEU A 280 -23.08 -8.93 14.14
CA LEU A 280 -21.86 -9.75 14.04
C LEU A 280 -20.61 -9.00 14.54
N PRO A 281 -20.34 -7.74 14.18
CA PRO A 281 -19.17 -7.02 14.69
C PRO A 281 -19.16 -6.89 16.21
N HIS A 282 -20.30 -6.66 16.83
CA HIS A 282 -20.41 -6.53 18.29
C HIS A 282 -20.01 -7.82 18.99
N VAL A 283 -20.45 -8.97 18.46
CA VAL A 283 -20.07 -10.29 18.98
C VAL A 283 -18.57 -10.56 18.79
N LEU A 284 -18.05 -10.31 17.58
CA LEU A 284 -16.67 -10.63 17.24
C LEU A 284 -15.65 -9.75 17.96
N TYR A 285 -15.98 -8.47 18.20
CA TYR A 285 -15.07 -7.53 18.86
C TYR A 285 -15.23 -7.48 20.38
N LEU A 286 -16.26 -8.12 20.95
CA LEU A 286 -16.48 -8.10 22.39
C LEU A 286 -15.25 -8.51 23.21
N PRO A 287 -14.53 -9.60 22.88
CA PRO A 287 -13.32 -9.95 23.62
C PRO A 287 -12.22 -8.89 23.54
N SER A 288 -12.06 -8.26 22.37
CA SER A 288 -11.06 -7.20 22.17
C SER A 288 -11.41 -5.94 22.95
N PHE A 289 -12.67 -5.54 22.96
CA PHE A 289 -13.15 -4.39 23.75
C PHE A 289 -13.04 -4.66 25.25
N THR A 290 -13.37 -5.88 25.68
CA THR A 290 -13.20 -6.30 27.06
C THR A 290 -11.73 -6.25 27.50
N ALA A 291 -10.81 -6.75 26.68
CA ALA A 291 -9.38 -6.67 26.94
C ALA A 291 -8.86 -5.23 27.03
N ALA A 292 -9.32 -4.35 26.12
CA ALA A 292 -8.99 -2.93 26.14
C ALA A 292 -9.53 -2.25 27.40
N ALA A 293 -10.79 -2.51 27.76
CA ALA A 293 -11.41 -1.99 28.97
C ALA A 293 -10.69 -2.47 30.23
N TRP A 294 -10.28 -3.74 30.28
CA TRP A 294 -9.50 -4.29 31.38
C TRP A 294 -8.14 -3.59 31.50
N TYR A 295 -7.42 -3.40 30.40
CA TYR A 295 -6.14 -2.70 30.38
C TYR A 295 -6.25 -1.26 30.89
N HIS A 296 -7.30 -0.54 30.48
CA HIS A 296 -7.57 0.84 30.87
C HIS A 296 -8.33 0.98 32.19
N GLN A 297 -8.51 -0.11 32.95
CA GLN A 297 -9.22 -0.13 34.24
C GLN A 297 -10.62 0.45 34.15
N LYS A 298 -11.40 0.07 33.13
CA LYS A 298 -12.76 0.54 32.85
C LYS A 298 -13.84 -0.53 33.05
N LEU A 299 -13.45 -1.74 33.45
CA LEU A 299 -14.42 -2.78 33.79
C LEU A 299 -15.04 -2.56 35.19
N PRO A 300 -16.22 -3.16 35.46
CA PRO A 300 -16.74 -3.29 36.81
C PRO A 300 -15.73 -3.92 37.78
N ALA A 301 -15.80 -3.51 39.06
CA ALA A 301 -14.74 -3.84 40.03
C ALA A 301 -14.54 -5.34 40.28
N ASP A 302 -15.57 -6.14 40.11
CA ASP A 302 -15.54 -7.61 40.21
C ASP A 302 -14.75 -8.25 39.05
N LEU A 303 -14.95 -7.79 37.82
CA LEU A 303 -14.23 -8.24 36.65
C LEU A 303 -12.79 -7.68 36.62
N GLN A 304 -12.64 -6.41 37.00
CA GLN A 304 -11.33 -5.72 36.95
C GLN A 304 -10.27 -6.40 37.84
N LYS A 305 -10.67 -7.05 38.93
CA LYS A 305 -9.78 -7.77 39.85
C LYS A 305 -9.31 -9.11 39.31
N LYS A 306 -10.00 -9.68 38.33
CA LYS A 306 -9.65 -10.98 37.74
C LYS A 306 -8.52 -10.85 36.74
N PRO A 307 -7.68 -11.89 36.58
CA PRO A 307 -6.74 -11.98 35.46
C PRO A 307 -7.49 -11.90 34.12
N LEU A 308 -6.89 -11.24 33.11
CA LEU A 308 -7.52 -11.07 31.79
C LEU A 308 -8.04 -12.38 31.16
N PRO A 309 -7.31 -13.51 31.20
CA PRO A 309 -7.81 -14.78 30.64
C PRO A 309 -9.14 -15.25 31.28
N GLU A 310 -9.33 -15.01 32.57
CA GLU A 310 -10.56 -15.37 33.28
C GLU A 310 -11.72 -14.46 32.85
N VAL A 311 -11.46 -13.14 32.72
CA VAL A 311 -12.45 -12.17 32.24
C VAL A 311 -12.92 -12.48 30.82
N LEU A 312 -12.01 -12.94 29.96
CA LEU A 312 -12.33 -13.25 28.56
C LEU A 312 -13.06 -14.61 28.39
N ALA A 313 -13.07 -15.44 29.43
CA ALA A 313 -13.79 -16.72 29.42
C ALA A 313 -15.24 -16.61 29.93
N GLU A 314 -15.61 -15.49 30.57
CA GLU A 314 -16.97 -15.15 30.99
C GLU A 314 -17.77 -14.49 29.88
#